data_fb081860a93bdbaf5864df90df4d0c9a
#
_entry.id   fb081860a93bdbaf5864df90df4d0c9a
#
_cell.length_a   1.000
_cell.length_b   1.000
_cell.length_c   1.000
_cell.angle_alpha   90.00
_cell.angle_beta   90.00
_cell.angle_gamma   90.00
#
_symmetry.space_group_name_H-M   'P 1'
#
loop_
_entity.id
_entity.type
_entity.pdbx_description
1 polymer ?
#
loop_
_entity_poly.entity_id
_entity_poly.type
_entity_poly.pdbx_seq_one_letter_code
_entity_poly.pdbx_strand_id
1 'polypeptide(L)'
;MRINIASTHRFHLLDLARELSRQGHDVAFYSFVPEKRCASFGLPKRCCRSFTWFIIPFLVLDRLFPNSRRIIKYWNLAMDYYMSLFMRPCDVYIALGSVYLKSLETAKAKYGAKVILEWGSKHIVEQLKMFGKLETYSKYCLNRELSQYAIADYISISTDHVRESFVKNGIDDRKLFVNPYGVSLSQFHPTTLSGDYDLIYVGGWRTEKGSNYLIEVCRKYGYRLIHVGAIVNMPFPEDELFTHIDAVDQKELVKYYSKARVFVIPSLSEGLAMVQAQDIACGLPVVCSKNSGGRDLKDYVKSPEYIIEMKDYSIETLHACIEQALLLASMQ
;
A
#
# COMPACT_ATOMS: atom_id res chain seq x y z
N MET A 1 -4.64 -11.96 23.89
CA MET A 1 -4.41 -12.99 22.86
C MET A 1 -2.94 -12.96 22.44
N ARG A 2 -2.40 -14.09 22.01
CA ARG A 2 -1.06 -14.19 21.41
C ARG A 2 -1.21 -14.03 19.89
N ILE A 3 -0.60 -12.99 19.34
CA ILE A 3 -0.75 -12.63 17.93
C ILE A 3 0.62 -12.65 17.25
N ASN A 4 0.77 -13.46 16.23
CA ASN A 4 1.93 -13.42 15.34
C ASN A 4 1.57 -12.63 14.08
N ILE A 5 2.44 -11.71 13.67
CA ILE A 5 2.27 -10.90 12.46
C ILE A 5 3.51 -11.07 11.59
N ALA A 6 3.36 -11.40 10.32
CA ALA A 6 4.46 -11.60 9.39
C ALA A 6 4.39 -10.66 8.18
N SER A 7 5.49 -9.96 7.94
CA SER A 7 5.67 -9.08 6.79
C SER A 7 7.12 -9.08 6.35
N THR A 8 7.40 -9.09 5.04
CA THR A 8 8.77 -8.99 4.53
C THR A 8 9.41 -7.64 4.81
N HIS A 9 8.61 -6.58 4.82
CA HIS A 9 9.02 -5.19 5.04
C HIS A 9 8.18 -4.56 6.14
N ARG A 10 8.37 -3.26 6.36
CA ARG A 10 7.58 -2.52 7.34
C ARG A 10 6.08 -2.59 7.04
N PHE A 11 5.66 -2.13 5.88
CA PHE A 11 4.26 -1.94 5.50
C PHE A 11 3.39 -1.40 6.66
N HIS A 12 2.07 -1.35 6.50
CA HIS A 12 1.11 -1.01 7.56
C HIS A 12 1.05 -2.06 8.69
N LEU A 13 1.52 -3.29 8.43
CA LEU A 13 1.50 -4.36 9.44
C LEU A 13 2.40 -4.08 10.64
N LEU A 14 3.46 -3.27 10.51
CA LEU A 14 4.23 -2.82 11.66
C LEU A 14 3.40 -1.89 12.55
N ASP A 15 2.64 -0.97 11.93
CA ASP A 15 1.76 -0.07 12.64
C ASP A 15 0.63 -0.84 13.34
N LEU A 16 0.03 -1.83 12.66
CA LEU A 16 -0.93 -2.75 13.26
C LEU A 16 -0.34 -3.49 14.47
N ALA A 17 0.89 -4.02 14.34
CA ALA A 17 1.57 -4.71 15.44
C ALA A 17 1.77 -3.79 16.65
N ARG A 18 2.13 -2.52 16.41
CA ARG A 18 2.28 -1.50 17.46
C ARG A 18 0.96 -1.25 18.18
N GLU A 19 -0.12 -1.01 17.44
CA GLU A 19 -1.43 -0.69 18.04
C GLU A 19 -2.00 -1.89 18.80
N LEU A 20 -1.91 -3.10 18.27
CA LEU A 20 -2.34 -4.31 18.99
C LEU A 20 -1.53 -4.52 20.28
N SER A 21 -0.21 -4.22 20.26
CA SER A 21 0.61 -4.26 21.48
C SER A 21 0.20 -3.21 22.50
N ARG A 22 -0.21 -2.01 22.06
CA ARG A 22 -0.74 -0.94 22.94
C ARG A 22 -2.07 -1.32 23.57
N GLN A 23 -2.88 -2.10 22.88
CA GLN A 23 -4.14 -2.65 23.39
C GLN A 23 -3.94 -3.83 24.36
N GLY A 24 -2.69 -4.18 24.70
CA GLY A 24 -2.38 -5.21 25.68
C GLY A 24 -2.30 -6.64 25.13
N HIS A 25 -2.28 -6.81 23.80
CA HIS A 25 -2.06 -8.12 23.20
C HIS A 25 -0.59 -8.53 23.25
N ASP A 26 -0.31 -9.84 23.35
CA ASP A 26 1.03 -10.40 23.25
C ASP A 26 1.40 -10.58 21.78
N VAL A 27 2.05 -9.57 21.21
CA VAL A 27 2.36 -9.47 19.77
C VAL A 27 3.79 -9.90 19.47
N ALA A 28 3.99 -10.68 18.40
CA ALA A 28 5.30 -10.90 17.78
C ALA A 28 5.24 -10.50 16.30
N PHE A 29 6.03 -9.53 15.92
CA PHE A 29 6.17 -9.04 14.56
C PHE A 29 7.43 -9.62 13.91
N TYR A 30 7.24 -10.46 12.90
CA TYR A 30 8.29 -11.14 12.16
C TYR A 30 8.55 -10.42 10.84
N SER A 31 9.79 -9.97 10.63
CA SER A 31 10.16 -9.25 9.41
C SER A 31 11.66 -9.32 9.12
N PHE A 32 12.05 -8.87 7.92
CA PHE A 32 13.46 -8.59 7.62
C PHE A 32 13.91 -7.18 8.07
N VAL A 33 13.01 -6.39 8.63
CA VAL A 33 13.34 -5.05 9.11
C VAL A 33 14.17 -5.16 10.40
N PRO A 34 15.32 -4.48 10.48
CA PRO A 34 16.13 -4.47 11.68
C PRO A 34 15.35 -3.96 12.91
N GLU A 35 15.60 -4.56 14.07
CA GLU A 35 14.92 -4.21 15.33
C GLU A 35 14.98 -2.71 15.64
N LYS A 36 16.15 -2.09 15.46
CA LYS A 36 16.35 -0.64 15.67
C LYS A 36 15.39 0.19 14.82
N ARG A 37 15.16 -0.24 13.57
CA ARG A 37 14.25 0.45 12.65
C ARG A 37 12.78 0.21 13.04
N CYS A 38 12.41 -0.98 13.48
CA CYS A 38 11.07 -1.23 14.03
C CYS A 38 10.80 -0.32 15.26
N ALA A 39 11.78 -0.20 16.16
CA ALA A 39 11.69 0.64 17.34
C ALA A 39 11.56 2.15 17.00
N SER A 40 12.19 2.63 15.94
CA SER A 40 12.05 4.03 15.49
C SER A 40 10.64 4.40 15.01
N PHE A 41 9.80 3.38 14.71
CA PHE A 41 8.38 3.51 14.42
C PHE A 41 7.47 3.19 15.62
N GLY A 42 8.05 3.08 16.81
CA GLY A 42 7.33 2.93 18.08
C GLY A 42 6.91 1.49 18.41
N LEU A 43 7.37 0.47 17.67
CA LEU A 43 7.12 -0.93 18.03
C LEU A 43 8.06 -1.33 19.20
N PRO A 44 7.54 -1.82 20.36
CA PRO A 44 8.39 -2.27 21.46
C PRO A 44 9.36 -3.38 21.03
N LYS A 45 10.61 -3.32 21.46
CA LYS A 45 11.64 -4.32 21.12
C LYS A 45 11.20 -5.75 21.41
N ARG A 46 10.49 -5.97 22.51
CA ARG A 46 9.96 -7.29 22.89
C ARG A 46 9.05 -7.92 21.81
N CYS A 47 8.40 -7.07 20.99
CA CYS A 47 7.53 -7.52 19.90
C CYS A 47 8.30 -7.85 18.63
N CYS A 48 9.52 -7.34 18.46
CA CYS A 48 10.30 -7.53 17.23
C CYS A 48 10.92 -8.92 17.14
N ARG A 49 10.79 -9.55 15.98
CA ARG A 49 11.43 -10.83 15.61
C ARG A 49 12.06 -10.64 14.23
N SER A 50 13.26 -10.05 14.23
CA SER A 50 13.95 -9.72 12.98
C SER A 50 14.69 -10.92 12.41
N PHE A 51 14.44 -11.24 11.15
CA PHE A 51 15.19 -12.21 10.35
C PHE A 51 16.27 -11.54 9.49
N THR A 52 16.77 -10.36 9.87
CA THR A 52 17.75 -9.59 9.09
C THR A 52 18.99 -10.41 8.72
N TRP A 53 19.48 -11.25 9.62
CA TRP A 53 20.66 -12.08 9.36
C TRP A 53 20.43 -13.11 8.26
N PHE A 54 19.22 -13.64 8.12
CA PHE A 54 18.88 -14.64 7.11
C PHE A 54 18.73 -14.05 5.72
N ILE A 55 18.52 -12.71 5.61
CA ILE A 55 18.37 -12.04 4.34
C ILE A 55 19.72 -11.63 3.72
N ILE A 56 20.80 -11.54 4.50
CA ILE A 56 22.10 -11.04 4.02
C ILE A 56 22.56 -11.74 2.73
N PRO A 57 22.51 -13.09 2.58
CA PRO A 57 22.89 -13.73 1.33
C PRO A 57 22.07 -13.25 0.12
N PHE A 58 20.78 -13.01 0.33
CA PHE A 58 19.89 -12.52 -0.73
C PHE A 58 20.16 -11.07 -1.09
N LEU A 59 20.53 -10.22 -0.13
CA LEU A 59 20.94 -8.84 -0.39
C LEU A 59 22.23 -8.76 -1.22
N VAL A 60 23.18 -9.66 -0.94
CA VAL A 60 24.39 -9.78 -1.74
C VAL A 60 24.06 -10.22 -3.17
N LEU A 61 23.21 -11.23 -3.33
CA LEU A 61 22.77 -11.70 -4.64
C LEU A 61 21.99 -10.65 -5.42
N ASP A 62 21.11 -9.89 -4.76
CA ASP A 62 20.36 -8.81 -5.39
C ASP A 62 21.26 -7.66 -5.87
N ARG A 63 22.35 -7.38 -5.12
CA ARG A 63 23.37 -6.41 -5.52
C ARG A 63 24.18 -6.86 -6.74
N LEU A 64 24.42 -8.18 -6.87
CA LEU A 64 25.14 -8.77 -8.01
C LEU A 64 24.23 -8.92 -9.24
N PHE A 65 22.93 -9.17 -9.02
CA PHE A 65 21.94 -9.43 -10.06
C PHE A 65 20.67 -8.60 -9.81
N PRO A 66 20.71 -7.27 -9.99
CA PRO A 66 19.63 -6.36 -9.63
C PRO A 66 18.32 -6.74 -10.34
N ASN A 67 17.20 -6.65 -9.60
CA ASN A 67 15.85 -6.93 -10.08
C ASN A 67 15.60 -8.35 -10.59
N SER A 68 16.41 -9.33 -10.18
CA SER A 68 16.22 -10.72 -10.54
C SER A 68 14.94 -11.30 -9.92
N ARG A 69 13.91 -11.57 -10.75
CA ARG A 69 12.66 -12.21 -10.30
C ARG A 69 12.88 -13.56 -9.59
N ARG A 70 13.97 -14.28 -9.94
CA ARG A 70 14.33 -15.54 -9.29
C ARG A 70 14.80 -15.31 -7.85
N ILE A 71 15.65 -14.31 -7.63
CA ILE A 71 16.17 -13.97 -6.29
C ILE A 71 15.01 -13.53 -5.39
N ILE A 72 14.14 -12.64 -5.86
CA ILE A 72 12.94 -12.20 -5.13
C ILE A 72 12.04 -13.38 -4.77
N LYS A 73 11.83 -14.32 -5.70
CA LYS A 73 11.04 -15.54 -5.44
C LYS A 73 11.64 -16.38 -4.32
N TYR A 74 12.95 -16.67 -4.38
CA TYR A 74 13.61 -17.48 -3.35
C TYR A 74 13.67 -16.77 -2.00
N TRP A 75 13.81 -15.46 -2.01
CA TRP A 75 13.71 -14.64 -0.81
C TRP A 75 12.35 -14.82 -0.11
N ASN A 76 11.27 -14.66 -0.86
CA ASN A 76 9.92 -14.82 -0.32
C ASN A 76 9.68 -16.25 0.20
N LEU A 77 10.17 -17.28 -0.51
CA LEU A 77 10.08 -18.66 -0.07
C LEU A 77 10.89 -18.91 1.21
N ALA A 78 12.09 -18.34 1.31
CA ALA A 78 12.92 -18.44 2.50
C ALA A 78 12.25 -17.80 3.72
N MET A 79 11.64 -16.61 3.54
CA MET A 79 10.90 -15.95 4.62
C MET A 79 9.74 -16.81 5.13
N ASP A 80 8.93 -17.37 4.22
CA ASP A 80 7.82 -18.24 4.57
C ASP A 80 8.30 -19.51 5.30
N TYR A 81 9.42 -20.09 4.84
CA TYR A 81 10.03 -21.26 5.46
C TYR A 81 10.54 -20.93 6.87
N TYR A 82 11.33 -19.86 7.03
CA TYR A 82 11.81 -19.43 8.35
C TYR A 82 10.65 -19.11 9.28
N MET A 83 9.62 -18.44 8.79
CA MET A 83 8.43 -18.17 9.56
C MET A 83 7.76 -19.46 10.05
N SER A 84 7.63 -20.47 9.19
CA SER A 84 7.05 -21.76 9.56
C SER A 84 7.84 -22.51 10.63
N LEU A 85 9.17 -22.35 10.67
CA LEU A 85 10.06 -23.00 11.64
C LEU A 85 10.12 -22.27 12.98
N PHE A 86 10.18 -20.93 12.94
CA PHE A 86 10.53 -20.12 14.11
C PHE A 86 9.34 -19.35 14.71
N MET A 87 8.13 -19.52 14.15
CA MET A 87 6.95 -18.93 14.76
C MET A 87 6.69 -19.53 16.16
N ARG A 88 6.37 -18.67 17.09
CA ARG A 88 5.92 -19.10 18.43
C ARG A 88 4.45 -19.52 18.39
N PRO A 89 3.96 -20.30 19.40
CA PRO A 89 2.54 -20.57 19.53
C PRO A 89 1.71 -19.27 19.56
N CYS A 90 0.61 -19.24 18.81
CA CYS A 90 -0.27 -18.09 18.72
C CYS A 90 -1.73 -18.51 18.62
N ASP A 91 -2.62 -17.59 18.98
CA ASP A 91 -4.06 -17.73 18.87
C ASP A 91 -4.52 -17.18 17.50
N VAL A 92 -3.80 -16.15 17.00
CA VAL A 92 -4.04 -15.49 15.70
C VAL A 92 -2.72 -15.34 14.94
N TYR A 93 -2.74 -15.64 13.66
CA TYR A 93 -1.63 -15.39 12.74
C TYR A 93 -2.09 -14.48 11.60
N ILE A 94 -1.50 -13.29 11.50
CA ILE A 94 -1.75 -12.30 10.45
C ILE A 94 -0.55 -12.29 9.50
N ALA A 95 -0.76 -12.50 8.22
CA ALA A 95 0.33 -12.55 7.24
C ALA A 95 0.02 -11.70 6.01
N LEU A 96 1.04 -10.99 5.51
CA LEU A 96 0.95 -10.28 4.25
C LEU A 96 0.75 -11.26 3.09
N GLY A 97 -0.21 -11.00 2.24
CA GLY A 97 -0.49 -11.81 1.05
C GLY A 97 0.69 -11.93 0.08
N SER A 98 0.61 -12.86 -0.84
CA SER A 98 1.60 -13.25 -1.86
C SER A 98 2.86 -13.99 -1.35
N VAL A 99 3.22 -13.85 -0.06
CA VAL A 99 4.48 -14.40 0.48
C VAL A 99 4.25 -15.70 1.24
N TYR A 100 3.32 -15.68 2.19
CA TYR A 100 3.19 -16.71 3.22
C TYR A 100 2.14 -17.77 2.85
N LEU A 101 2.54 -19.02 2.69
CA LEU A 101 1.65 -20.17 2.51
C LEU A 101 1.96 -21.26 3.53
N LYS A 102 3.22 -21.74 3.56
CA LYS A 102 3.64 -22.80 4.48
C LYS A 102 3.47 -22.40 5.94
N SER A 103 3.74 -21.14 6.25
CA SER A 103 3.54 -20.61 7.61
C SER A 103 2.06 -20.48 7.98
N LEU A 104 1.16 -20.19 7.02
CA LEU A 104 -0.29 -20.23 7.24
C LEU A 104 -0.74 -21.65 7.61
N GLU A 105 -0.31 -22.65 6.81
CA GLU A 105 -0.58 -24.08 7.07
C GLU A 105 -0.06 -24.50 8.45
N THR A 106 1.16 -24.10 8.78
CA THR A 106 1.79 -24.41 10.07
C THR A 106 1.03 -23.79 11.23
N ALA A 107 0.60 -22.53 11.13
CA ALA A 107 -0.16 -21.86 12.17
C ALA A 107 -1.47 -22.59 12.48
N LYS A 108 -2.19 -23.02 11.45
CA LYS A 108 -3.43 -23.80 11.61
C LYS A 108 -3.18 -25.20 12.16
N ALA A 109 -2.29 -25.96 11.52
CA ALA A 109 -2.09 -27.37 11.85
C ALA A 109 -1.42 -27.58 13.21
N LYS A 110 -0.43 -26.75 13.56
CA LYS A 110 0.36 -26.93 14.77
C LYS A 110 -0.22 -26.23 16.00
N TYR A 111 -0.88 -25.08 15.79
CA TYR A 111 -1.32 -24.23 16.90
C TYR A 111 -2.84 -24.02 16.94
N GLY A 112 -3.60 -24.47 15.94
CA GLY A 112 -5.03 -24.22 15.83
C GLY A 112 -5.35 -22.73 15.70
N ALA A 113 -4.38 -21.92 15.26
CA ALA A 113 -4.52 -20.48 15.17
C ALA A 113 -5.52 -20.07 14.10
N LYS A 114 -6.27 -18.98 14.36
CA LYS A 114 -7.03 -18.28 13.32
C LYS A 114 -6.07 -17.56 12.40
N VAL A 115 -6.23 -17.77 11.10
CA VAL A 115 -5.36 -17.20 10.06
C VAL A 115 -6.07 -16.06 9.36
N ILE A 116 -5.44 -14.89 9.40
CA ILE A 116 -5.88 -13.67 8.69
C ILE A 116 -4.86 -13.35 7.62
N LEU A 117 -5.32 -13.28 6.37
CA LEU A 117 -4.51 -12.85 5.26
C LEU A 117 -4.72 -11.35 5.04
N GLU A 118 -3.68 -10.56 5.14
CA GLU A 118 -3.73 -9.13 4.83
C GLU A 118 -3.47 -8.91 3.34
N TRP A 119 -4.46 -8.32 2.65
CA TRP A 119 -4.43 -8.18 1.20
C TRP A 119 -4.81 -6.77 0.75
N GLY A 120 -3.83 -6.01 0.30
CA GLY A 120 -3.99 -4.60 -0.02
C GLY A 120 -4.41 -4.29 -1.46
N SER A 121 -4.76 -5.28 -2.31
CA SER A 121 -5.08 -5.04 -3.72
C SER A 121 -6.22 -5.95 -4.19
N LYS A 122 -6.72 -5.75 -5.42
CA LYS A 122 -7.76 -6.62 -6.02
C LYS A 122 -7.32 -8.08 -6.04
N HIS A 123 -8.29 -9.00 -6.11
CA HIS A 123 -8.03 -10.43 -6.32
C HIS A 123 -7.06 -10.65 -7.46
N ILE A 124 -6.07 -11.53 -7.29
CA ILE A 124 -4.94 -11.68 -8.23
C ILE A 124 -5.42 -11.93 -9.67
N VAL A 125 -6.46 -12.71 -9.89
CA VAL A 125 -7.00 -12.99 -11.23
C VAL A 125 -7.53 -11.70 -11.87
N GLU A 126 -8.25 -10.85 -11.12
CA GLU A 126 -8.75 -9.57 -11.64
C GLU A 126 -7.60 -8.61 -11.97
N GLN A 127 -6.57 -8.54 -11.12
CA GLN A 127 -5.37 -7.77 -11.41
C GLN A 127 -4.69 -8.23 -12.70
N LEU A 128 -4.47 -9.52 -12.84
CA LEU A 128 -3.79 -10.08 -14.01
C LEU A 128 -4.58 -9.88 -15.30
N LYS A 129 -5.91 -10.02 -15.25
CA LYS A 129 -6.80 -9.71 -16.38
C LYS A 129 -6.71 -8.24 -16.78
N MET A 130 -6.77 -7.33 -15.80
CA MET A 130 -6.73 -5.88 -16.01
C MET A 130 -5.45 -5.42 -16.73
N PHE A 131 -4.33 -6.08 -16.46
CA PHE A 131 -3.04 -5.77 -17.09
C PHE A 131 -2.68 -6.69 -18.25
N GLY A 132 -3.59 -7.56 -18.73
CA GLY A 132 -3.34 -8.50 -19.82
C GLY A 132 -2.22 -9.52 -19.52
N LYS A 133 -1.98 -9.80 -18.22
CA LYS A 133 -0.85 -10.64 -17.78
C LYS A 133 -1.28 -12.05 -17.34
N LEU A 134 -2.56 -12.40 -17.44
CA LEU A 134 -3.07 -13.66 -16.88
C LEU A 134 -2.40 -14.89 -17.49
N GLU A 135 -2.19 -14.91 -18.80
CA GLU A 135 -1.58 -16.03 -19.51
C GLU A 135 -0.06 -16.13 -19.33
N THR A 136 0.59 -14.99 -19.11
CA THR A 136 2.05 -14.90 -18.95
C THR A 136 2.53 -15.01 -17.52
N TYR A 137 1.59 -14.93 -16.54
CA TYR A 137 1.93 -15.04 -15.14
C TYR A 137 2.29 -16.48 -14.76
N SER A 138 3.24 -16.63 -13.85
CA SER A 138 3.68 -17.95 -13.39
C SER A 138 2.52 -18.72 -12.74
N LYS A 139 2.15 -19.87 -13.31
CA LYS A 139 1.12 -20.77 -12.75
C LYS A 139 1.43 -21.16 -11.30
N TYR A 140 2.71 -21.37 -10.98
CA TYR A 140 3.14 -21.64 -9.61
C TYR A 140 2.80 -20.50 -8.66
N CYS A 141 3.10 -19.25 -9.03
CA CYS A 141 2.79 -18.09 -8.20
C CYS A 141 1.28 -17.89 -8.07
N LEU A 142 0.54 -18.01 -9.17
CA LEU A 142 -0.92 -17.89 -9.16
C LEU A 142 -1.56 -18.93 -8.23
N ASN A 143 -1.20 -20.21 -8.38
CA ASN A 143 -1.74 -21.27 -7.54
C ASN A 143 -1.39 -21.08 -6.06
N ARG A 144 -0.18 -20.59 -5.77
CA ARG A 144 0.24 -20.28 -4.41
C ARG A 144 -0.63 -19.18 -3.78
N GLU A 145 -0.93 -18.11 -4.52
CA GLU A 145 -1.79 -17.03 -4.03
C GLU A 145 -3.24 -17.49 -3.84
N LEU A 146 -3.78 -18.26 -4.78
CA LEU A 146 -5.14 -18.83 -4.64
C LEU A 146 -5.23 -19.79 -3.44
N SER A 147 -4.17 -20.56 -3.17
CA SER A 147 -4.10 -21.43 -2.00
C SER A 147 -4.10 -20.63 -0.69
N GLN A 148 -3.49 -19.45 -0.65
CA GLN A 148 -3.54 -18.57 0.52
C GLN A 148 -4.98 -18.13 0.82
N TYR A 149 -5.77 -17.74 -0.22
CA TYR A 149 -7.17 -17.37 -0.04
C TYR A 149 -8.01 -18.55 0.49
N ALA A 150 -7.73 -19.76 0.01
CA ALA A 150 -8.45 -20.96 0.46
C ALA A 150 -8.16 -21.29 1.94
N ILE A 151 -6.89 -21.19 2.37
CA ILE A 151 -6.44 -21.52 3.73
C ILE A 151 -6.88 -20.48 4.75
N ALA A 152 -6.90 -19.20 4.39
CA ALA A 152 -7.26 -18.12 5.29
C ALA A 152 -8.66 -18.33 5.90
N ASP A 153 -8.79 -18.12 7.21
CA ASP A 153 -10.09 -18.04 7.87
C ASP A 153 -10.76 -16.71 7.53
N TYR A 154 -9.95 -15.64 7.46
CA TYR A 154 -10.39 -14.30 7.08
C TYR A 154 -9.36 -13.63 6.16
N ILE A 155 -9.84 -12.74 5.31
CA ILE A 155 -9.02 -11.88 4.45
C ILE A 155 -9.35 -10.43 4.78
N SER A 156 -8.36 -9.71 5.29
CA SER A 156 -8.42 -8.28 5.52
C SER A 156 -8.15 -7.57 4.20
N ILE A 157 -9.06 -6.74 3.79
CA ILE A 157 -9.01 -5.97 2.54
C ILE A 157 -9.19 -4.49 2.83
N SER A 158 -8.65 -3.63 1.96
CA SER A 158 -8.58 -2.21 2.24
C SER A 158 -9.84 -1.42 1.87
N THR A 159 -10.67 -1.94 0.94
CA THR A 159 -11.78 -1.18 0.34
C THR A 159 -12.87 -2.08 -0.22
N ASP A 160 -14.06 -1.53 -0.43
CA ASP A 160 -15.20 -2.27 -0.99
C ASP A 160 -14.96 -2.69 -2.45
N HIS A 161 -14.31 -1.89 -3.28
CA HIS A 161 -14.01 -2.31 -4.64
C HIS A 161 -12.99 -3.47 -4.71
N VAL A 162 -12.14 -3.61 -3.69
CA VAL A 162 -11.31 -4.80 -3.51
C VAL A 162 -12.18 -5.99 -3.12
N ARG A 163 -13.11 -5.83 -2.17
CA ARG A 163 -14.07 -6.85 -1.76
C ARG A 163 -14.85 -7.40 -2.94
N GLU A 164 -15.42 -6.52 -3.77
CA GLU A 164 -16.15 -6.91 -4.99
C GLU A 164 -15.30 -7.80 -5.90
N SER A 165 -14.00 -7.52 -6.04
CA SER A 165 -13.11 -8.34 -6.86
C SER A 165 -12.90 -9.74 -6.32
N PHE A 166 -12.91 -9.92 -4.99
CA PHE A 166 -12.82 -11.23 -4.34
C PHE A 166 -14.11 -12.03 -4.48
N VAL A 167 -15.25 -11.41 -4.19
CA VAL A 167 -16.57 -12.03 -4.33
C VAL A 167 -16.82 -12.50 -5.77
N LYS A 168 -16.52 -11.66 -6.75
CA LYS A 168 -16.61 -11.98 -8.18
C LYS A 168 -15.78 -13.20 -8.58
N ASN A 169 -14.68 -13.47 -7.87
CA ASN A 169 -13.81 -14.64 -8.11
C ASN A 169 -14.11 -15.81 -7.15
N GLY A 170 -15.28 -15.84 -6.52
CA GLY A 170 -15.80 -16.99 -5.77
C GLY A 170 -15.33 -17.09 -4.33
N ILE A 171 -14.72 -16.05 -3.77
CA ILE A 171 -14.40 -16.02 -2.34
C ILE A 171 -15.66 -15.68 -1.54
N ASP A 172 -15.95 -16.49 -0.52
CA ASP A 172 -17.07 -16.29 0.37
C ASP A 172 -16.97 -14.92 1.08
N ASP A 173 -17.99 -14.09 0.92
CA ASP A 173 -18.04 -12.76 1.49
C ASP A 173 -17.87 -12.74 3.02
N ARG A 174 -18.31 -13.79 3.71
CA ARG A 174 -18.15 -13.96 5.16
C ARG A 174 -16.68 -14.08 5.62
N LYS A 175 -15.77 -14.39 4.70
CA LYS A 175 -14.31 -14.37 4.96
C LYS A 175 -13.70 -12.99 4.83
N LEU A 176 -14.40 -12.06 4.18
CA LEU A 176 -13.87 -10.73 3.84
C LEU A 176 -14.28 -9.71 4.91
N PHE A 177 -13.32 -8.91 5.36
CA PHE A 177 -13.65 -7.72 6.15
C PHE A 177 -12.83 -6.53 5.66
N VAL A 178 -13.51 -5.39 5.53
CA VAL A 178 -12.89 -4.14 5.10
C VAL A 178 -12.18 -3.51 6.29
N ASN A 179 -10.89 -3.25 6.13
CA ASN A 179 -10.03 -2.63 7.13
C ASN A 179 -9.13 -1.60 6.42
N PRO A 180 -9.61 -0.36 6.21
CA PRO A 180 -8.85 0.69 5.56
C PRO A 180 -7.55 1.01 6.30
N TYR A 181 -6.53 1.41 5.55
CA TYR A 181 -5.27 1.81 6.16
C TYR A 181 -5.42 3.12 6.92
N GLY A 182 -5.02 3.10 8.19
CA GLY A 182 -4.98 4.29 9.02
C GLY A 182 -3.77 5.18 8.73
N VAL A 183 -3.83 6.40 9.25
CA VAL A 183 -2.75 7.40 9.19
C VAL A 183 -2.43 7.91 10.60
N SER A 184 -1.16 8.22 10.86
CA SER A 184 -0.74 8.83 12.13
C SER A 184 -1.00 10.34 12.10
N LEU A 185 -2.04 10.79 12.79
CA LEU A 185 -2.37 12.22 12.88
C LEU A 185 -1.34 13.06 13.66
N SER A 186 -0.49 12.43 14.46
CA SER A 186 0.66 13.11 15.08
C SER A 186 1.78 13.42 14.09
N GLN A 187 1.84 12.68 12.99
CA GLN A 187 2.82 12.86 11.92
C GLN A 187 2.23 13.66 10.74
N PHE A 188 1.01 13.33 10.33
CA PHE A 188 0.30 13.98 9.24
C PHE A 188 -0.83 14.82 9.80
N HIS A 189 -0.70 16.12 9.70
CA HIS A 189 -1.65 17.12 10.20
C HIS A 189 -1.63 18.35 9.28
N PRO A 190 -2.69 19.15 9.26
CA PRO A 190 -2.72 20.37 8.47
C PRO A 190 -1.56 21.29 8.80
N THR A 191 -0.92 21.82 7.77
CA THR A 191 0.15 22.81 7.84
C THR A 191 -0.18 23.97 6.92
N THR A 192 0.47 25.12 7.10
CA THR A 192 0.32 26.23 6.16
C THR A 192 0.81 25.81 4.78
N LEU A 193 -0.08 25.91 3.79
CA LEU A 193 0.24 25.58 2.42
C LEU A 193 0.98 26.75 1.75
N SER A 194 2.15 26.49 1.13
CA SER A 194 2.85 27.50 0.34
C SER A 194 2.22 27.70 -1.04
N GLY A 195 1.58 26.64 -1.58
CA GLY A 195 0.94 26.69 -2.89
C GLY A 195 1.91 26.83 -4.06
N ASP A 196 3.16 26.43 -3.88
CA ASP A 196 4.20 26.48 -4.91
C ASP A 196 3.83 25.68 -6.15
N TYR A 197 3.02 24.62 -5.97
CA TYR A 197 2.53 23.73 -7.00
C TYR A 197 1.01 23.61 -6.95
N ASP A 198 0.38 23.43 -8.10
CA ASP A 198 -1.04 23.12 -8.16
C ASP A 198 -1.32 21.72 -7.69
N LEU A 199 -0.48 20.77 -8.12
CA LEU A 199 -0.68 19.34 -7.91
C LEU A 199 0.53 18.70 -7.24
N ILE A 200 0.23 17.69 -6.40
CA ILE A 200 1.24 16.75 -5.90
C ILE A 200 0.82 15.30 -6.22
N TYR A 201 1.80 14.49 -6.64
CA TYR A 201 1.68 13.05 -6.73
C TYR A 201 2.79 12.38 -5.92
N VAL A 202 2.41 11.47 -5.02
CA VAL A 202 3.35 10.71 -4.18
C VAL A 202 3.24 9.23 -4.50
N GLY A 203 4.34 8.62 -4.94
CA GLY A 203 4.40 7.20 -5.28
C GLY A 203 5.34 6.90 -6.44
N GLY A 204 5.38 5.63 -6.89
CA GLY A 204 6.20 5.26 -8.05
C GLY A 204 5.67 5.86 -9.35
N TRP A 205 6.53 6.56 -10.09
CA TRP A 205 6.19 7.10 -11.41
C TRP A 205 6.14 5.97 -12.44
N ARG A 206 4.92 5.57 -12.78
CA ARG A 206 4.68 4.44 -13.67
C ARG A 206 3.30 4.49 -14.35
N THR A 207 3.18 3.81 -15.48
CA THR A 207 1.93 3.79 -16.26
C THR A 207 0.73 3.28 -15.46
N GLU A 208 0.91 2.25 -14.64
CA GLU A 208 -0.19 1.67 -13.85
C GLU A 208 -0.75 2.63 -12.78
N LYS A 209 0.03 3.66 -12.44
CA LYS A 209 -0.39 4.73 -11.51
C LYS A 209 -1.00 5.93 -12.22
N GLY A 210 -1.14 5.88 -13.54
CA GLY A 210 -1.74 6.93 -14.32
C GLY A 210 -0.84 8.14 -14.58
N SER A 211 0.50 7.96 -14.51
CA SER A 211 1.45 9.06 -14.73
C SER A 211 1.31 9.69 -16.12
N ASN A 212 0.89 8.93 -17.13
CA ASN A 212 0.59 9.46 -18.46
C ASN A 212 -0.57 10.47 -18.45
N TYR A 213 -1.63 10.24 -17.66
CA TYR A 213 -2.74 11.19 -17.52
C TYR A 213 -2.29 12.47 -16.82
N LEU A 214 -1.38 12.36 -15.83
CA LEU A 214 -0.80 13.53 -15.16
C LEU A 214 0.01 14.39 -16.13
N ILE A 215 0.84 13.76 -16.99
CA ILE A 215 1.61 14.49 -18.01
C ILE A 215 0.67 15.23 -18.95
N GLU A 216 -0.33 14.55 -19.46
CA GLU A 216 -1.24 15.09 -20.46
C GLU A 216 -2.08 16.25 -19.90
N VAL A 217 -2.68 16.09 -18.70
CA VAL A 217 -3.50 17.14 -18.10
C VAL A 217 -2.66 18.37 -17.72
N CYS A 218 -1.46 18.18 -17.17
CA CYS A 218 -0.58 19.28 -16.82
C CYS A 218 -0.17 20.09 -18.05
N ARG A 219 0.24 19.43 -19.14
CA ARG A 219 0.63 20.12 -20.37
C ARG A 219 -0.53 20.83 -21.06
N LYS A 220 -1.72 20.21 -21.06
CA LYS A 220 -2.90 20.77 -21.71
C LYS A 220 -3.44 22.00 -20.99
N TYR A 221 -3.38 22.03 -19.66
CA TYR A 221 -4.01 23.07 -18.85
C TYR A 221 -3.01 23.92 -18.04
N GLY A 222 -1.70 23.64 -18.14
CA GLY A 222 -0.66 24.45 -17.53
C GLY A 222 -0.47 24.22 -16.02
N TYR A 223 -0.88 23.06 -15.48
CA TYR A 223 -0.70 22.77 -14.04
C TYR A 223 0.76 22.47 -13.70
N ARG A 224 1.24 23.03 -12.60
CA ARG A 224 2.55 22.73 -12.02
C ARG A 224 2.43 21.55 -11.08
N LEU A 225 3.18 20.49 -11.34
CA LEU A 225 3.13 19.24 -10.58
C LEU A 225 4.46 18.95 -9.90
N ILE A 226 4.42 18.65 -8.59
CA ILE A 226 5.51 18.03 -7.86
C ILE A 226 5.27 16.54 -7.70
N HIS A 227 6.25 15.72 -8.10
CA HIS A 227 6.27 14.28 -7.89
C HIS A 227 7.27 13.94 -6.79
N VAL A 228 6.86 13.07 -5.84
CA VAL A 228 7.74 12.54 -4.79
C VAL A 228 7.71 11.00 -4.85
N GLY A 229 8.82 10.38 -5.24
CA GLY A 229 8.91 8.92 -5.33
C GLY A 229 9.88 8.42 -6.37
N ALA A 230 9.99 7.11 -6.54
CA ALA A 230 10.89 6.50 -7.51
C ALA A 230 10.34 6.60 -8.94
N ILE A 231 11.21 6.86 -9.91
CA ILE A 231 10.93 6.67 -11.34
C ILE A 231 11.09 5.17 -11.66
N VAL A 232 10.05 4.53 -12.21
CA VAL A 232 10.02 3.07 -12.31
C VAL A 232 10.04 2.56 -13.76
N ASN A 233 8.97 2.77 -14.53
CA ASN A 233 8.85 2.22 -15.89
C ASN A 233 8.38 3.25 -16.92
N MET A 234 8.41 4.51 -16.56
CA MET A 234 8.03 5.63 -17.41
C MET A 234 9.00 6.80 -17.18
N PRO A 235 9.55 7.45 -18.23
CA PRO A 235 10.43 8.60 -18.07
C PRO A 235 9.67 9.75 -17.41
N PHE A 236 10.37 10.51 -16.57
CA PHE A 236 9.83 11.73 -16.00
C PHE A 236 9.99 12.89 -17.00
N PRO A 237 9.00 13.78 -17.15
CA PRO A 237 9.11 14.94 -18.03
C PRO A 237 10.22 15.91 -17.60
N GLU A 238 10.89 16.52 -18.57
CA GLU A 238 11.98 17.48 -18.31
C GLU A 238 11.55 18.96 -18.52
N ASP A 239 10.25 19.22 -18.68
CA ASP A 239 9.75 20.57 -18.84
C ASP A 239 9.45 21.27 -17.49
N GLU A 240 9.31 22.60 -17.51
CA GLU A 240 9.17 23.46 -16.33
C GLU A 240 7.91 23.22 -15.48
N LEU A 241 6.90 22.53 -16.03
CA LEU A 241 5.68 22.18 -15.29
C LEU A 241 5.91 21.07 -14.26
N PHE A 242 7.00 20.30 -14.38
CA PHE A 242 7.23 19.12 -13.57
C PHE A 242 8.46 19.24 -12.71
N THR A 243 8.30 18.93 -11.42
CA THR A 243 9.39 18.82 -10.47
C THR A 243 9.44 17.41 -9.89
N HIS A 244 10.61 16.78 -9.91
CA HIS A 244 10.81 15.46 -9.34
C HIS A 244 11.66 15.52 -8.07
N ILE A 245 11.23 14.77 -7.07
CA ILE A 245 11.96 14.48 -5.84
C ILE A 245 12.04 12.97 -5.68
N ASP A 246 13.21 12.44 -5.44
CA ASP A 246 13.41 11.03 -5.15
C ASP A 246 12.61 10.56 -3.93
N ALA A 247 12.50 9.25 -3.76
CA ALA A 247 11.79 8.67 -2.62
C ALA A 247 12.40 9.12 -1.29
N VAL A 248 11.59 9.75 -0.45
CA VAL A 248 11.95 10.25 0.87
C VAL A 248 11.40 9.38 2.00
N ASP A 249 11.91 9.56 3.22
CA ASP A 249 11.29 8.93 4.39
C ASP A 249 9.87 9.47 4.59
N GLN A 250 8.97 8.59 5.00
CA GLN A 250 7.56 8.95 5.24
C GLN A 250 7.41 10.18 6.17
N LYS A 251 8.33 10.36 7.12
CA LYS A 251 8.30 11.49 8.05
C LYS A 251 8.54 12.85 7.36
N GLU A 252 9.12 12.84 6.20
CA GLU A 252 9.41 14.06 5.43
C GLU A 252 8.30 14.44 4.46
N LEU A 253 7.34 13.53 4.18
CA LEU A 253 6.29 13.77 3.19
C LEU A 253 5.43 14.99 3.52
N VAL A 254 5.20 15.30 4.79
CA VAL A 254 4.43 16.50 5.23
C VAL A 254 4.99 17.79 4.62
N LYS A 255 6.32 17.89 4.48
CA LYS A 255 6.99 19.06 3.86
C LYS A 255 6.65 19.22 2.38
N TYR A 256 6.31 18.13 1.69
CA TYR A 256 5.97 18.16 0.27
C TYR A 256 4.48 18.35 0.07
N TYR A 257 3.63 17.76 0.93
CA TYR A 257 2.20 18.02 0.93
C TYR A 257 1.93 19.52 1.13
N SER A 258 2.65 20.20 2.04
CA SER A 258 2.49 21.64 2.26
C SER A 258 2.87 22.52 1.06
N LYS A 259 3.55 22.00 0.05
CA LYS A 259 3.95 22.76 -1.15
C LYS A 259 2.92 22.77 -2.26
N ALA A 260 1.90 21.95 -2.18
CA ALA A 260 0.89 21.80 -3.22
C ALA A 260 -0.51 22.11 -2.69
N ARG A 261 -1.43 22.31 -3.63
CA ARG A 261 -2.83 22.63 -3.34
C ARG A 261 -3.75 21.43 -3.42
N VAL A 262 -3.45 20.46 -4.29
CA VAL A 262 -4.30 19.29 -4.56
C VAL A 262 -3.42 18.03 -4.72
N PHE A 263 -3.82 16.93 -4.08
CA PHE A 263 -3.23 15.62 -4.34
C PHE A 263 -3.98 14.90 -5.46
N VAL A 264 -3.26 14.32 -6.42
CA VAL A 264 -3.86 13.64 -7.58
C VAL A 264 -3.32 12.24 -7.74
N ILE A 265 -4.21 11.23 -7.79
CA ILE A 265 -3.86 9.82 -8.01
C ILE A 265 -4.81 9.16 -9.02
N PRO A 266 -4.58 9.31 -10.35
CA PRO A 266 -5.40 8.71 -11.39
C PRO A 266 -5.02 7.25 -11.66
N SER A 267 -4.76 6.47 -10.61
CA SER A 267 -4.25 5.10 -10.69
C SER A 267 -5.22 4.17 -11.40
N LEU A 268 -4.72 3.33 -12.32
CA LEU A 268 -5.53 2.33 -13.03
C LEU A 268 -5.91 1.16 -12.10
N SER A 269 -5.07 0.85 -11.13
CA SER A 269 -5.34 -0.20 -10.14
C SER A 269 -4.59 0.07 -8.84
N GLU A 270 -5.35 0.23 -7.79
CA GLU A 270 -4.88 0.36 -6.42
C GLU A 270 -5.89 -0.33 -5.49
N GLY A 271 -5.46 -0.84 -4.34
CA GLY A 271 -6.41 -1.19 -3.29
C GLY A 271 -6.86 0.08 -2.56
N LEU A 272 -6.03 0.50 -1.63
CA LEU A 272 -6.08 1.81 -1.00
C LEU A 272 -4.65 2.35 -0.94
N ALA A 273 -4.38 3.44 -1.63
CA ALA A 273 -3.08 4.07 -1.51
C ALA A 273 -3.00 4.80 -0.16
N MET A 274 -2.07 4.37 0.70
CA MET A 274 -1.87 4.98 2.03
C MET A 274 -1.64 6.50 1.96
N VAL A 275 -1.05 6.97 0.87
CA VAL A 275 -0.78 8.39 0.63
C VAL A 275 -2.04 9.24 0.56
N GLN A 276 -3.20 8.67 0.17
CA GLN A 276 -4.48 9.40 0.18
C GLN A 276 -4.93 9.77 1.60
N ALA A 277 -4.79 8.86 2.55
CA ALA A 277 -5.11 9.16 3.94
C ALA A 277 -4.11 10.16 4.57
N GLN A 278 -2.83 10.08 4.17
CA GLN A 278 -1.79 11.01 4.63
C GLN A 278 -2.04 12.44 4.13
N ASP A 279 -2.40 12.56 2.88
CA ASP A 279 -2.68 13.78 2.20
C ASP A 279 -3.93 14.49 2.76
N ILE A 280 -5.04 13.77 2.91
CA ILE A 280 -6.26 14.28 3.56
C ILE A 280 -5.96 14.73 4.99
N ALA A 281 -5.15 13.98 5.74
CA ALA A 281 -4.75 14.38 7.08
C ALA A 281 -3.89 15.66 7.10
N CYS A 282 -3.19 15.97 6.00
CA CYS A 282 -2.48 17.24 5.82
C CYS A 282 -3.39 18.39 5.35
N GLY A 283 -4.66 18.12 5.07
CA GLY A 283 -5.66 19.11 4.70
C GLY A 283 -5.84 19.32 3.20
N LEU A 284 -5.20 18.54 2.31
CA LEU A 284 -5.34 18.72 0.88
C LEU A 284 -6.59 17.99 0.34
N PRO A 285 -7.29 18.57 -0.62
CA PRO A 285 -8.26 17.83 -1.44
C PRO A 285 -7.57 16.76 -2.29
N VAL A 286 -8.26 15.63 -2.45
CA VAL A 286 -7.78 14.47 -3.19
C VAL A 286 -8.59 14.26 -4.46
N VAL A 287 -7.93 14.23 -5.61
CA VAL A 287 -8.51 13.74 -6.86
C VAL A 287 -8.03 12.32 -7.09
N CYS A 288 -8.95 11.37 -7.13
CA CYS A 288 -8.63 9.96 -7.24
C CYS A 288 -9.46 9.26 -8.31
N SER A 289 -8.94 8.16 -8.86
CA SER A 289 -9.71 7.30 -9.75
C SER A 289 -10.65 6.37 -8.98
N LYS A 290 -11.68 5.85 -9.65
CA LYS A 290 -12.58 4.81 -9.12
C LYS A 290 -11.87 3.50 -8.70
N ASN A 291 -10.64 3.29 -9.17
CA ASN A 291 -9.84 2.09 -8.89
C ASN A 291 -8.74 2.33 -7.83
N SER A 292 -8.79 3.42 -7.08
CA SER A 292 -7.79 3.78 -6.09
C SER A 292 -8.26 3.73 -4.63
N GLY A 293 -9.55 3.41 -4.40
CA GLY A 293 -10.14 3.25 -3.08
C GLY A 293 -10.37 4.56 -2.30
N GLY A 294 -10.14 5.72 -2.91
CA GLY A 294 -10.30 7.00 -2.22
C GLY A 294 -11.73 7.23 -1.71
N ARG A 295 -12.75 6.76 -2.45
CA ARG A 295 -14.15 6.88 -2.04
C ARG A 295 -14.43 6.27 -0.66
N ASP A 296 -13.75 5.17 -0.34
CA ASP A 296 -13.94 4.44 0.91
C ASP A 296 -13.38 5.20 2.13
N LEU A 297 -12.58 6.25 1.90
CA LEU A 297 -12.12 7.14 2.95
C LEU A 297 -13.17 8.18 3.37
N LYS A 298 -14.24 8.39 2.58
CA LYS A 298 -15.25 9.42 2.86
C LYS A 298 -15.92 9.24 4.22
N ASP A 299 -16.12 8.00 4.65
CA ASP A 299 -16.74 7.68 5.93
C ASP A 299 -15.82 7.92 7.14
N TYR A 300 -14.54 8.18 6.91
CA TYR A 300 -13.52 8.35 7.95
C TYR A 300 -12.99 9.78 8.08
N VAL A 301 -13.47 10.70 7.24
CA VAL A 301 -13.01 12.09 7.20
C VAL A 301 -14.12 13.07 7.59
N LYS A 302 -13.75 14.24 8.13
CA LYS A 302 -14.71 15.28 8.49
C LYS A 302 -15.29 15.99 7.25
N SER A 303 -14.53 16.07 6.18
CA SER A 303 -14.86 16.78 4.94
C SER A 303 -14.84 15.81 3.75
N PRO A 304 -15.86 14.98 3.58
CA PRO A 304 -15.92 13.99 2.50
C PRO A 304 -15.94 14.60 1.10
N GLU A 305 -16.33 15.87 0.98
CA GLU A 305 -16.30 16.67 -0.25
C GLU A 305 -14.87 16.89 -0.77
N TYR A 306 -13.86 16.77 0.08
CA TYR A 306 -12.45 16.86 -0.29
C TYR A 306 -11.95 15.64 -1.07
N ILE A 307 -12.75 14.57 -1.14
CA ILE A 307 -12.43 13.38 -1.91
C ILE A 307 -13.26 13.37 -3.19
N ILE A 308 -12.62 13.71 -4.30
CA ILE A 308 -13.23 13.85 -5.61
C ILE A 308 -12.83 12.65 -6.47
N GLU A 309 -13.81 11.81 -6.81
CA GLU A 309 -13.59 10.64 -7.64
C GLU A 309 -13.86 10.92 -9.12
N MET A 310 -12.89 10.56 -9.97
CA MET A 310 -13.03 10.61 -11.43
C MET A 310 -14.07 9.58 -11.91
N LYS A 311 -15.00 9.98 -12.74
CA LYS A 311 -16.00 9.08 -13.34
C LYS A 311 -15.37 8.14 -14.38
N ASP A 312 -14.43 8.64 -15.14
CA ASP A 312 -13.69 7.93 -16.18
C ASP A 312 -12.24 8.43 -16.28
N TYR A 313 -11.47 7.86 -17.19
CA TYR A 313 -10.06 8.19 -17.39
C TYR A 313 -9.82 9.20 -18.52
N SER A 314 -10.83 10.04 -18.87
CA SER A 314 -10.62 11.14 -19.81
C SER A 314 -9.84 12.29 -19.17
N ILE A 315 -9.10 13.02 -19.99
CA ILE A 315 -8.34 14.21 -19.53
C ILE A 315 -9.29 15.31 -19.11
N GLU A 316 -10.43 15.43 -19.77
CA GLU A 316 -11.49 16.39 -19.47
C GLU A 316 -12.10 16.14 -18.09
N THR A 317 -12.38 14.87 -17.75
CA THR A 317 -12.87 14.48 -16.42
C THR A 317 -11.81 14.74 -15.35
N LEU A 318 -10.56 14.40 -15.61
CA LEU A 318 -9.45 14.65 -14.68
C LEU A 318 -9.30 16.16 -14.43
N HIS A 319 -9.31 16.97 -15.48
CA HIS A 319 -9.27 18.43 -15.38
C HIS A 319 -10.44 18.98 -14.54
N ALA A 320 -11.67 18.58 -14.84
CA ALA A 320 -12.84 19.04 -14.08
C ALA A 320 -12.75 18.71 -12.59
N CYS A 321 -12.26 17.52 -12.25
CA CYS A 321 -12.01 17.13 -10.86
C CYS A 321 -10.90 17.96 -10.20
N ILE A 322 -9.83 18.27 -10.93
CA ILE A 322 -8.74 19.14 -10.44
C ILE A 322 -9.26 20.56 -10.18
N GLU A 323 -10.03 21.14 -11.08
CA GLU A 323 -10.61 22.48 -10.90
C GLU A 323 -11.52 22.54 -9.66
N GLN A 324 -12.38 21.52 -9.47
CA GLN A 324 -13.20 21.42 -8.27
C GLN A 324 -12.33 21.32 -6.99
N ALA A 325 -11.25 20.55 -7.03
CA ALA A 325 -10.33 20.41 -5.89
C ALA A 325 -9.59 21.72 -5.60
N LEU A 326 -9.12 22.43 -6.63
CA LEU A 326 -8.44 23.74 -6.49
C LEU A 326 -9.37 24.79 -5.90
N LEU A 327 -10.66 24.77 -6.26
CA LEU A 327 -11.67 25.65 -5.68
C LEU A 327 -11.83 25.37 -4.17
N LEU A 328 -11.95 24.09 -3.76
CA LEU A 328 -12.03 23.71 -2.35
C LEU A 328 -10.75 24.11 -1.58
N ALA A 329 -9.58 23.93 -2.17
CA ALA A 329 -8.31 24.35 -1.57
C ALA A 329 -8.21 25.87 -1.37
N SER A 330 -8.89 26.69 -2.20
CA SER A 330 -8.90 28.14 -2.07
C SER A 330 -9.83 28.68 -0.98
N MET A 331 -10.69 27.83 -0.42
CA MET A 331 -11.65 28.18 0.64
C MET A 331 -11.11 27.90 2.06
N GLN A 332 -9.88 27.35 2.18
CA GLN A 332 -9.18 27.12 3.44
C GLN A 332 -8.46 28.37 3.92
#